data_2ccc7999f8aec4071b8b439dbfa629e7
#
_entry.id   2ccc7999f8aec4071b8b439dbfa629e7
#
_cell.length_a   1.000
_cell.length_b   1.000
_cell.length_c   1.000
_cell.angle_alpha   90.00
_cell.angle_beta   90.00
_cell.angle_gamma   90.00
#
_symmetry.space_group_name_H-M   'P 1'
#
loop_
_entity.id
_entity.type
_entity.pdbx_description
1 polymer ?
#
loop_
_entity_poly.entity_id
_entity_poly.type
_entity_poly.pdbx_seq_one_letter_code
_entity_poly.pdbx_strand_id
1 'polypeptide(L)'
;MSTVNGTVAHPQSQAWDLPRYRVKVDEYKHYQRNGYLIVRGLVEQADVEIMRTWGMDLLYGRITIPGVAQPATTDSQELYKRFSRIHMLHRQFETAERYLLYPRVLDVLEALIGPDVLALQTMLFLNPPGHGGQGWHQDAYYITTYPETLIGVWIALDRADEANGCLYVTPGSHTEPIYPTPDRDHLYAEDSFADLGHVEQVSSLDDEANTLTKVAKGYPDPLPCIVEPGDVIFFHSHLLHRSYPNRTADRFRRAFVSHYCNARAWVPWNHGKSWEGPAANYLHILGRGNTHLPFAQPQFGTPCAATQERADNGVGSLPMMGSDDGDMVFTQ
;
A
#
# COMPACT_ATOMS: atom_id res chain seq x y z
N MET A 1 -45.98 9.89 6.62
CA MET A 1 -45.05 8.71 6.61
C MET A 1 -43.64 9.25 6.59
N SER A 2 -43.01 9.23 7.73
CA SER A 2 -41.69 9.88 7.96
C SER A 2 -40.60 8.87 7.59
N THR A 3 -39.80 9.18 6.57
CA THR A 3 -38.59 8.42 6.21
C THR A 3 -37.49 8.76 7.20
N VAL A 4 -37.19 7.82 8.07
CA VAL A 4 -36.05 7.91 8.97
C VAL A 4 -34.80 7.54 8.15
N ASN A 5 -34.07 8.56 7.68
CA ASN A 5 -32.69 8.39 7.21
C ASN A 5 -31.81 8.14 8.43
N GLY A 6 -31.57 6.88 8.74
CA GLY A 6 -30.57 6.47 9.73
C GLY A 6 -29.16 6.66 9.18
N THR A 7 -28.64 7.88 9.23
CA THR A 7 -27.21 8.12 9.15
C THR A 7 -26.60 7.57 10.43
N VAL A 8 -25.89 6.44 10.35
CA VAL A 8 -25.00 6.01 11.42
C VAL A 8 -23.93 7.10 11.51
N ALA A 9 -23.97 7.90 12.56
CA ALA A 9 -22.95 8.89 12.85
C ALA A 9 -21.65 8.12 13.14
N HIS A 10 -20.75 8.06 12.18
CA HIS A 10 -19.37 7.66 12.42
C HIS A 10 -18.71 8.70 13.35
N PRO A 11 -17.91 8.27 14.34
CA PRO A 11 -17.23 9.22 15.20
C PRO A 11 -16.41 10.15 14.31
N GLN A 12 -16.73 11.44 14.37
CA GLN A 12 -16.03 12.50 13.66
C GLN A 12 -14.52 12.36 13.89
N SER A 13 -13.74 12.63 12.89
CA SER A 13 -12.29 12.60 12.77
C SER A 13 -11.56 13.07 14.04
N GLN A 14 -11.51 12.23 15.06
CA GLN A 14 -10.60 12.46 16.18
C GLN A 14 -9.17 12.31 15.70
N ALA A 15 -8.34 13.29 16.01
CA ALA A 15 -6.90 13.16 15.85
C ALA A 15 -6.44 11.86 16.53
N TRP A 16 -5.53 11.16 15.90
CA TRP A 16 -4.93 9.97 16.49
C TRP A 16 -4.12 10.36 17.72
N ASP A 17 -4.45 9.79 18.86
CA ASP A 17 -3.63 9.90 20.09
C ASP A 17 -2.80 8.61 20.23
N LEU A 18 -1.88 8.41 19.32
CA LEU A 18 -1.01 7.24 19.29
C LEU A 18 0.46 7.68 19.44
N PRO A 19 1.21 7.07 20.36
CA PRO A 19 2.63 7.31 20.43
C PRO A 19 3.31 6.89 19.12
N ARG A 20 4.28 7.68 18.67
CA ARG A 20 5.05 7.39 17.46
C ARG A 20 5.73 6.02 17.53
N TYR A 21 5.65 5.29 16.44
CA TYR A 21 6.48 4.11 16.25
C TYR A 21 7.88 4.57 15.79
N ARG A 22 8.91 4.03 16.43
CA ARG A 22 10.31 4.32 16.06
C ARG A 22 10.94 3.05 15.53
N VAL A 23 11.24 3.06 14.24
CA VAL A 23 11.91 1.94 13.56
C VAL A 23 13.29 1.72 14.16
N LYS A 24 13.57 0.48 14.55
CA LYS A 24 14.88 0.09 15.08
C LYS A 24 15.89 -0.05 13.93
N VAL A 25 17.16 0.16 14.24
CA VAL A 25 18.24 0.02 13.24
C VAL A 25 18.25 -1.38 12.61
N ASP A 26 17.97 -2.42 13.40
CA ASP A 26 17.95 -3.80 12.88
C ASP A 26 16.73 -4.05 11.98
N GLU A 27 15.58 -3.44 12.24
CA GLU A 27 14.40 -3.48 11.37
C GLU A 27 14.71 -2.79 10.03
N TYR A 28 15.32 -1.60 10.09
CA TYR A 28 15.78 -0.89 8.88
C TYR A 28 16.77 -1.73 8.07
N LYS A 29 17.79 -2.29 8.70
CA LYS A 29 18.77 -3.15 8.04
C LYS A 29 18.13 -4.42 7.46
N HIS A 30 17.14 -4.99 8.15
CA HIS A 30 16.39 -6.14 7.66
C HIS A 30 15.65 -5.79 6.37
N TYR A 31 14.92 -4.65 6.37
CA TYR A 31 14.24 -4.17 5.17
C TYR A 31 15.19 -3.95 4.00
N GLN A 32 16.29 -3.22 4.25
CA GLN A 32 17.29 -2.94 3.20
C GLN A 32 17.93 -4.20 2.60
N ARG A 33 18.09 -5.26 3.40
CA ARG A 33 18.69 -6.52 2.95
C ARG A 33 17.70 -7.42 2.24
N ASN A 34 16.48 -7.50 2.75
CA ASN A 34 15.52 -8.52 2.36
C ASN A 34 14.36 -7.99 1.51
N GLY A 35 14.17 -6.66 1.44
CA GLY A 35 13.10 -6.01 0.69
C GLY A 35 11.74 -6.02 1.39
N TYR A 36 11.63 -6.50 2.63
CA TYR A 36 10.41 -6.46 3.42
C TYR A 36 10.69 -6.32 4.91
N LEU A 37 9.66 -5.89 5.66
CA LEU A 37 9.66 -5.77 7.12
C LEU A 37 8.29 -6.15 7.66
N ILE A 38 8.24 -6.97 8.71
CA ILE A 38 7.01 -7.25 9.46
C ILE A 38 7.09 -6.55 10.81
N VAL A 39 6.20 -5.60 11.05
CA VAL A 39 6.07 -4.92 12.35
C VAL A 39 4.87 -5.51 13.09
N ARG A 40 5.14 -6.13 14.23
CA ARG A 40 4.13 -6.83 15.02
C ARG A 40 3.28 -5.85 15.83
N GLY A 41 1.96 -6.04 15.80
CA GLY A 41 1.02 -5.25 16.59
C GLY A 41 1.07 -3.73 16.32
N LEU A 42 1.42 -3.32 15.10
CA LEU A 42 1.54 -1.90 14.75
C LEU A 42 0.19 -1.18 14.78
N VAL A 43 -0.88 -1.89 14.39
CA VAL A 43 -2.27 -1.39 14.39
C VAL A 43 -2.99 -1.94 15.61
N GLU A 44 -3.68 -1.05 16.34
CA GLU A 44 -4.43 -1.40 17.54
C GLU A 44 -5.58 -2.37 17.22
N GLN A 45 -5.89 -3.31 18.11
CA GLN A 45 -6.94 -4.30 17.89
C GLN A 45 -8.33 -3.66 17.69
N ALA A 46 -8.59 -2.53 18.34
CA ALA A 46 -9.83 -1.78 18.15
C ALA A 46 -9.97 -1.27 16.70
N ASP A 47 -8.87 -0.80 16.10
CA ASP A 47 -8.84 -0.34 14.71
C ASP A 47 -8.99 -1.51 13.72
N VAL A 48 -8.36 -2.64 14.03
CA VAL A 48 -8.54 -3.88 13.26
C VAL A 48 -10.00 -4.29 13.21
N GLU A 49 -10.70 -4.25 14.36
CA GLU A 49 -12.11 -4.63 14.43
C GLU A 49 -13.01 -3.66 13.69
N ILE A 50 -12.72 -2.36 13.72
CA ILE A 50 -13.43 -1.36 12.92
C ILE A 50 -13.29 -1.68 11.43
N MET A 51 -12.05 -1.89 10.94
CA MET A 51 -11.82 -2.23 9.52
C MET A 51 -12.47 -3.55 9.13
N ARG A 52 -12.41 -4.54 10.00
CA ARG A 52 -13.02 -5.86 9.78
C ARG A 52 -14.54 -5.77 9.64
N THR A 53 -15.20 -5.10 10.57
CA THR A 53 -16.65 -4.89 10.57
C THR A 53 -17.07 -4.08 9.33
N TRP A 54 -16.38 -2.98 9.07
CA TRP A 54 -16.63 -2.14 7.91
C TRP A 54 -16.48 -2.90 6.58
N GLY A 55 -15.45 -3.74 6.46
CA GLY A 55 -15.24 -4.59 5.27
C GLY A 55 -16.39 -5.58 5.06
N MET A 56 -16.89 -6.18 6.13
CA MET A 56 -18.06 -7.07 6.04
C MET A 56 -19.36 -6.30 5.72
N ASP A 57 -19.52 -5.08 6.21
CA ASP A 57 -20.66 -4.23 5.89
C ASP A 57 -20.70 -3.84 4.42
N LEU A 58 -19.54 -3.57 3.80
CA LEU A 58 -19.41 -3.39 2.36
C LEU A 58 -19.78 -4.65 1.58
N LEU A 59 -19.27 -5.82 2.02
CA LEU A 59 -19.53 -7.10 1.36
C LEU A 59 -21.02 -7.46 1.37
N TYR A 60 -21.67 -7.30 2.54
CA TYR A 60 -23.10 -7.60 2.71
C TYR A 60 -24.03 -6.50 2.18
N GLY A 61 -23.49 -5.40 1.67
CA GLY A 61 -24.29 -4.28 1.16
C GLY A 61 -25.01 -3.47 2.25
N ARG A 62 -24.60 -3.61 3.52
CA ARG A 62 -25.08 -2.74 4.61
C ARG A 62 -24.58 -1.31 4.46
N ILE A 63 -23.43 -1.16 3.82
CA ILE A 63 -22.90 0.12 3.35
C ILE A 63 -22.94 0.10 1.81
N THR A 64 -23.55 1.11 1.22
CA THR A 64 -23.63 1.26 -0.24
C THR A 64 -22.29 1.77 -0.79
N ILE A 65 -21.75 1.04 -1.78
CA ILE A 65 -20.57 1.50 -2.54
C ILE A 65 -21.10 2.29 -3.74
N PRO A 66 -20.72 3.58 -3.91
CA PRO A 66 -21.16 4.37 -5.06
C PRO A 66 -20.86 3.68 -6.40
N GLY A 67 -21.87 3.61 -7.26
CA GLY A 67 -21.74 2.96 -8.58
C GLY A 67 -21.79 1.44 -8.57
N VAL A 68 -21.95 0.79 -7.41
CA VAL A 68 -22.04 -0.67 -7.28
C VAL A 68 -23.47 -1.07 -6.89
N ALA A 69 -24.05 -2.02 -7.64
CA ALA A 69 -25.38 -2.54 -7.34
C ALA A 69 -25.43 -3.21 -5.96
N GLN A 70 -26.54 -3.02 -5.28
CA GLN A 70 -26.82 -3.74 -4.03
C GLN A 70 -26.91 -5.24 -4.30
N PRO A 71 -26.49 -6.10 -3.33
CA PRO A 71 -26.63 -7.54 -3.50
C PRO A 71 -28.10 -7.94 -3.65
N ALA A 72 -28.37 -8.79 -4.63
CA ALA A 72 -29.72 -9.35 -4.84
C ALA A 72 -30.01 -10.56 -3.96
N THR A 73 -29.04 -10.98 -3.13
CA THR A 73 -29.10 -12.17 -2.30
C THR A 73 -28.62 -11.88 -0.88
N THR A 74 -29.06 -12.68 0.06
CA THR A 74 -28.53 -12.72 1.45
C THR A 74 -27.70 -13.98 1.70
N ASP A 75 -27.56 -14.87 0.70
CA ASP A 75 -26.72 -16.06 0.79
C ASP A 75 -25.26 -15.68 0.89
N SER A 76 -24.62 -16.07 1.97
CA SER A 76 -23.21 -15.74 2.26
C SER A 76 -22.25 -16.27 1.21
N GLN A 77 -22.50 -17.45 0.65
CA GLN A 77 -21.62 -18.04 -0.36
C GLN A 77 -21.66 -17.27 -1.67
N GLU A 78 -22.82 -16.76 -2.05
CA GLU A 78 -22.95 -15.90 -3.22
C GLU A 78 -22.37 -14.51 -2.95
N LEU A 79 -22.54 -13.95 -1.75
CA LEU A 79 -21.95 -12.68 -1.35
C LEU A 79 -20.43 -12.72 -1.34
N TYR A 80 -19.80 -13.84 -0.95
CA TYR A 80 -18.35 -14.02 -0.97
C TYR A 80 -17.75 -13.97 -2.37
N LYS A 81 -18.53 -14.22 -3.41
CA LYS A 81 -18.10 -14.10 -4.80
C LYS A 81 -18.15 -12.66 -5.34
N ARG A 82 -18.83 -11.74 -4.64
CA ARG A 82 -19.02 -10.36 -5.11
C ARG A 82 -17.71 -9.60 -5.31
N PHE A 83 -16.84 -9.69 -4.32
CA PHE A 83 -15.58 -8.97 -4.32
C PHE A 83 -14.47 -9.83 -3.74
N SER A 84 -13.37 -9.96 -4.47
CA SER A 84 -12.11 -10.45 -3.93
C SER A 84 -11.32 -9.34 -3.26
N ARG A 85 -11.39 -8.16 -3.88
CA ARG A 85 -10.74 -6.93 -3.44
C ARG A 85 -11.50 -5.71 -3.97
N ILE A 86 -11.46 -4.63 -3.21
CA ILE A 86 -12.09 -3.35 -3.58
C ILE A 86 -11.01 -2.28 -3.54
N HIS A 87 -10.83 -1.59 -4.66
CA HIS A 87 -9.79 -0.58 -4.83
C HIS A 87 -10.28 0.83 -4.52
N MET A 88 -9.36 1.72 -4.16
CA MET A 88 -9.53 3.18 -4.06
C MET A 88 -10.65 3.62 -3.11
N LEU A 89 -10.94 2.82 -2.08
CA LEU A 89 -12.01 3.11 -1.13
C LEU A 89 -11.82 4.44 -0.37
N HIS A 90 -10.58 4.89 -0.21
CA HIS A 90 -10.26 6.18 0.43
C HIS A 90 -10.82 7.40 -0.33
N ARG A 91 -11.16 7.23 -1.60
CA ARG A 91 -11.82 8.28 -2.41
C ARG A 91 -13.34 8.34 -2.21
N GLN A 92 -13.90 7.38 -1.46
CA GLN A 92 -15.34 7.25 -1.26
C GLN A 92 -15.74 7.20 0.22
N PHE A 93 -14.82 6.84 1.11
CA PHE A 93 -15.10 6.58 2.51
C PHE A 93 -14.03 7.13 3.45
N GLU A 94 -14.47 7.89 4.44
CA GLU A 94 -13.63 8.41 5.52
C GLU A 94 -12.83 7.31 6.22
N THR A 95 -13.46 6.17 6.49
CA THR A 95 -12.81 5.01 7.13
C THR A 95 -11.57 4.59 6.36
N ALA A 96 -11.64 4.46 5.03
CA ALA A 96 -10.49 4.05 4.23
C ALA A 96 -9.41 5.14 4.16
N GLU A 97 -9.78 6.43 4.09
CA GLU A 97 -8.82 7.53 4.14
C GLU A 97 -8.10 7.55 5.48
N ARG A 98 -8.84 7.37 6.58
CA ARG A 98 -8.31 7.35 7.93
C ARG A 98 -7.24 6.28 8.11
N TYR A 99 -7.46 5.05 7.62
CA TYR A 99 -6.48 3.96 7.72
C TYR A 99 -5.38 4.03 6.67
N LEU A 100 -5.61 4.67 5.53
CA LEU A 100 -4.54 5.04 4.60
C LEU A 100 -3.54 6.00 5.26
N LEU A 101 -4.01 6.90 6.12
CA LEU A 101 -3.18 7.90 6.79
C LEU A 101 -2.88 7.52 8.27
N TYR A 102 -2.83 6.22 8.58
CA TYR A 102 -2.58 5.72 9.93
C TYR A 102 -1.18 6.15 10.43
N PRO A 103 -1.08 6.90 11.55
CA PRO A 103 0.16 7.56 11.93
C PRO A 103 1.36 6.63 12.09
N ARG A 104 1.19 5.47 12.74
CA ARG A 104 2.29 4.52 12.94
C ARG A 104 2.76 3.86 11.64
N VAL A 105 1.87 3.69 10.65
CA VAL A 105 2.27 3.25 9.31
C VAL A 105 3.14 4.32 8.66
N LEU A 106 2.72 5.59 8.72
CA LEU A 106 3.50 6.72 8.21
C LEU A 106 4.85 6.88 8.95
N ASP A 107 4.92 6.55 10.25
CA ASP A 107 6.19 6.56 11.00
C ASP A 107 7.20 5.56 10.44
N VAL A 108 6.75 4.36 10.07
CA VAL A 108 7.61 3.34 9.45
C VAL A 108 8.02 3.77 8.04
N LEU A 109 7.08 4.28 7.25
CA LEU A 109 7.36 4.76 5.89
C LEU A 109 8.37 5.91 5.89
N GLU A 110 8.24 6.87 6.81
CA GLU A 110 9.22 7.96 6.99
C GLU A 110 10.65 7.43 7.18
N ALA A 111 10.81 6.36 7.94
CA ALA A 111 12.12 5.74 8.15
C ALA A 111 12.64 4.97 6.93
N LEU A 112 11.75 4.39 6.12
CA LEU A 112 12.13 3.52 4.99
C LEU A 112 12.35 4.29 3.68
N ILE A 113 11.52 5.30 3.39
CA ILE A 113 11.55 6.04 2.11
C ILE A 113 11.76 7.55 2.27
N GLY A 114 12.01 8.01 3.49
CA GLY A 114 12.31 9.41 3.79
C GLY A 114 11.11 10.18 4.35
N PRO A 115 11.34 11.44 4.78
CA PRO A 115 10.39 12.20 5.59
C PRO A 115 9.11 12.63 4.85
N ASP A 116 9.14 12.60 3.53
CA ASP A 116 8.06 13.07 2.68
C ASP A 116 7.32 11.86 2.09
N VAL A 117 6.09 11.58 2.54
CA VAL A 117 5.33 10.38 2.18
C VAL A 117 4.06 10.74 1.41
N LEU A 118 3.90 10.18 0.22
CA LEU A 118 2.71 10.29 -0.62
C LEU A 118 1.93 8.98 -0.59
N ALA A 119 0.63 9.04 -0.28
CA ALA A 119 -0.28 7.91 -0.26
C ALA A 119 -1.03 7.79 -1.60
N LEU A 120 -0.97 6.63 -2.25
CA LEU A 120 -1.41 6.44 -3.63
C LEU A 120 -2.72 5.65 -3.75
N GLN A 121 -2.82 4.53 -3.04
CA GLN A 121 -3.87 3.54 -3.25
C GLN A 121 -4.29 2.86 -1.96
N THR A 122 -5.57 2.50 -1.90
CA THR A 122 -6.09 1.53 -0.93
C THR A 122 -6.71 0.34 -1.64
N MET A 123 -6.55 -0.85 -1.07
CA MET A 123 -7.25 -2.07 -1.45
C MET A 123 -7.74 -2.78 -0.19
N LEU A 124 -9.01 -3.15 -0.18
CA LEU A 124 -9.55 -4.05 0.84
C LEU A 124 -9.63 -5.45 0.25
N PHE A 125 -8.83 -6.36 0.76
CA PHE A 125 -8.90 -7.79 0.43
C PHE A 125 -9.86 -8.49 1.39
N LEU A 126 -10.78 -9.26 0.83
CA LEU A 126 -11.80 -9.98 1.61
C LEU A 126 -11.56 -11.49 1.68
N ASN A 127 -10.79 -12.05 0.80
CA ASN A 127 -10.39 -13.45 0.65
C ASN A 127 -11.11 -14.46 1.56
N PRO A 128 -12.38 -14.80 1.22
CA PRO A 128 -13.15 -15.81 1.98
C PRO A 128 -12.59 -17.22 1.79
N PRO A 129 -13.10 -18.21 2.53
CA PRO A 129 -12.82 -19.63 2.28
C PRO A 129 -12.97 -20.00 0.80
N GLY A 130 -12.01 -20.75 0.27
CA GLY A 130 -12.01 -21.20 -1.12
C GLY A 130 -11.60 -20.14 -2.15
N HIS A 131 -11.31 -18.89 -1.74
CA HIS A 131 -10.90 -17.85 -2.65
C HIS A 131 -9.49 -18.09 -3.21
N GLY A 132 -9.27 -17.75 -4.49
CA GLY A 132 -7.96 -17.83 -5.14
C GLY A 132 -6.91 -16.90 -4.55
N GLY A 133 -5.65 -17.22 -4.81
CA GLY A 133 -4.49 -16.37 -4.50
C GLY A 133 -4.13 -15.43 -5.66
N GLN A 134 -2.88 -15.00 -5.64
CA GLN A 134 -2.26 -14.23 -6.72
C GLN A 134 -0.84 -14.76 -6.94
N GLY A 135 -0.48 -15.06 -8.19
CA GLY A 135 0.84 -15.57 -8.55
C GLY A 135 1.94 -14.53 -8.41
N TRP A 136 3.17 -14.90 -8.73
CA TRP A 136 4.33 -14.02 -8.63
C TRP A 136 4.16 -12.72 -9.40
N HIS A 137 4.48 -11.60 -8.76
CA HIS A 137 4.46 -10.27 -9.34
C HIS A 137 5.37 -9.31 -8.57
N GLN A 138 5.59 -8.16 -9.17
CA GLN A 138 6.24 -6.99 -8.59
C GLN A 138 5.22 -5.85 -8.64
N ASP A 139 4.98 -5.14 -7.55
CA ASP A 139 3.97 -4.07 -7.53
C ASP A 139 4.33 -2.90 -8.44
N ALA A 140 5.63 -2.61 -8.58
CA ALA A 140 6.12 -1.56 -9.47
C ALA A 140 5.80 -1.83 -10.95
N TYR A 141 5.49 -3.07 -11.32
CA TYR A 141 4.95 -3.38 -12.64
C TYR A 141 3.61 -2.67 -12.91
N TYR A 142 2.77 -2.50 -11.88
CA TYR A 142 1.46 -1.86 -11.99
C TYR A 142 1.49 -0.37 -11.65
N ILE A 143 2.29 0.03 -10.66
CA ILE A 143 2.31 1.38 -10.10
C ILE A 143 3.71 1.97 -10.27
N THR A 144 3.84 2.84 -11.26
CA THR A 144 5.09 3.48 -11.63
C THR A 144 5.39 4.69 -10.76
N THR A 145 6.61 4.82 -10.26
CA THR A 145 7.09 6.01 -9.53
C THR A 145 8.51 6.38 -9.97
N TYR A 146 8.84 7.66 -10.05
CA TYR A 146 10.17 8.17 -10.38
C TYR A 146 10.66 9.22 -9.38
N PRO A 147 11.74 8.98 -8.62
CA PRO A 147 12.48 7.72 -8.51
C PRO A 147 11.63 6.60 -7.91
N GLU A 148 12.06 5.37 -8.09
CA GLU A 148 11.38 4.17 -7.61
C GLU A 148 11.49 4.07 -6.09
N THR A 149 10.44 4.51 -5.42
CA THR A 149 10.36 4.51 -3.95
C THR A 149 9.04 3.89 -3.46
N LEU A 150 8.35 3.17 -4.34
CA LEU A 150 7.07 2.56 -4.03
C LEU A 150 7.21 1.48 -2.97
N ILE A 151 6.35 1.52 -1.96
CA ILE A 151 6.20 0.50 -0.92
C ILE A 151 4.75 0.04 -0.85
N GLY A 152 4.55 -1.29 -0.83
CA GLY A 152 3.31 -1.91 -0.42
C GLY A 152 3.25 -2.06 1.10
N VAL A 153 2.09 -1.76 1.67
CA VAL A 153 1.79 -1.92 3.10
C VAL A 153 0.57 -2.79 3.24
N TRP A 154 0.70 -3.89 3.97
CA TRP A 154 -0.33 -4.90 4.14
C TRP A 154 -0.67 -5.05 5.62
N ILE A 155 -1.82 -4.48 6.04
CA ILE A 155 -2.34 -4.56 7.41
C ILE A 155 -3.16 -5.84 7.53
N ALA A 156 -2.76 -6.76 8.39
CA ALA A 156 -3.50 -7.97 8.67
C ALA A 156 -4.77 -7.65 9.45
N LEU A 157 -5.93 -8.00 8.91
CA LEU A 157 -7.21 -7.92 9.63
C LEU A 157 -7.59 -9.26 10.25
N ASP A 158 -7.08 -10.36 9.71
CA ASP A 158 -7.18 -11.71 10.26
C ASP A 158 -5.79 -12.29 10.41
N ARG A 159 -5.66 -13.34 11.24
CA ARG A 159 -4.48 -14.18 11.19
C ARG A 159 -4.32 -14.72 9.77
N ALA A 160 -3.16 -14.50 9.18
CA ALA A 160 -2.78 -15.07 7.90
C ALA A 160 -1.68 -16.11 8.09
N ASP A 161 -1.91 -17.30 7.60
CA ASP A 161 -0.97 -18.42 7.59
C ASP A 161 -1.04 -19.18 6.26
N GLU A 162 -0.28 -20.23 6.12
CA GLU A 162 -0.19 -21.01 4.88
C GLU A 162 -1.55 -21.63 4.48
N ALA A 163 -2.39 -21.98 5.46
CA ALA A 163 -3.67 -22.63 5.20
C ALA A 163 -4.70 -21.67 4.59
N ASN A 164 -4.72 -20.39 5.02
CA ASN A 164 -5.65 -19.40 4.49
C ASN A 164 -5.02 -18.44 3.47
N GLY A 165 -3.80 -18.76 2.98
CA GLY A 165 -3.16 -18.05 1.86
C GLY A 165 -2.48 -16.75 2.26
N CYS A 166 -1.56 -16.79 3.23
CA CYS A 166 -0.68 -15.66 3.57
C CYS A 166 0.17 -15.22 2.36
N LEU A 167 0.80 -14.06 2.48
CA LEU A 167 1.82 -13.65 1.52
C LEU A 167 3.06 -14.54 1.63
N TYR A 168 3.66 -14.82 0.48
CA TYR A 168 5.00 -15.38 0.36
C TYR A 168 5.89 -14.35 -0.31
N VAL A 169 7.08 -14.17 0.21
CA VAL A 169 8.08 -13.26 -0.32
C VAL A 169 9.36 -14.00 -0.67
N THR A 170 10.08 -13.50 -1.65
CA THR A 170 11.41 -13.97 -2.01
C THR A 170 12.45 -12.96 -1.50
N PRO A 171 13.04 -13.16 -0.31
CA PRO A 171 13.96 -12.19 0.29
C PRO A 171 15.13 -11.86 -0.62
N GLY A 172 15.45 -10.56 -0.76
CA GLY A 172 16.55 -10.08 -1.61
C GLY A 172 16.16 -9.83 -3.07
N SER A 173 15.02 -10.34 -3.54
CA SER A 173 14.57 -10.15 -4.93
C SER A 173 14.11 -8.72 -5.26
N HIS A 174 14.05 -7.84 -4.29
CA HIS A 174 13.80 -6.42 -4.52
C HIS A 174 14.93 -5.68 -5.26
N THR A 175 16.06 -6.34 -5.46
CA THR A 175 17.18 -5.85 -6.29
C THR A 175 16.98 -6.16 -7.78
N GLU A 176 15.99 -6.97 -8.13
CA GLU A 176 15.64 -7.24 -9.53
C GLU A 176 15.06 -6.00 -10.20
N PRO A 177 15.32 -5.80 -11.50
CA PRO A 177 14.61 -4.82 -12.29
C PRO A 177 13.12 -5.19 -12.38
N ILE A 178 12.29 -4.27 -12.89
CA ILE A 178 10.92 -4.59 -13.23
C ILE A 178 10.92 -5.33 -14.55
N TYR A 179 10.36 -6.53 -14.55
CA TYR A 179 10.26 -7.36 -15.75
C TYR A 179 9.03 -6.97 -16.57
N PRO A 180 9.20 -6.53 -17.82
CA PRO A 180 8.11 -6.13 -18.70
C PRO A 180 7.38 -7.33 -19.30
N THR A 181 6.14 -7.11 -19.78
CA THR A 181 5.44 -8.03 -20.67
C THR A 181 5.57 -7.59 -22.13
N PRO A 182 5.47 -8.50 -23.12
CA PRO A 182 5.70 -8.16 -24.52
C PRO A 182 4.77 -7.12 -25.12
N ASP A 183 3.59 -6.96 -24.54
CA ASP A 183 2.49 -6.12 -25.02
C ASP A 183 2.33 -4.80 -24.23
N ARG A 184 3.24 -4.52 -23.30
CA ARG A 184 3.16 -3.31 -22.48
C ARG A 184 4.01 -2.19 -23.08
N ASP A 185 3.39 -1.02 -23.30
CA ASP A 185 4.09 0.22 -23.59
C ASP A 185 4.91 0.64 -22.33
N HIS A 186 6.20 0.80 -22.53
CA HIS A 186 7.15 0.88 -21.43
C HIS A 186 7.34 2.30 -20.95
N LEU A 187 7.20 2.47 -19.63
CA LEU A 187 7.48 3.71 -18.92
C LEU A 187 8.87 3.68 -18.28
N TYR A 188 9.59 2.58 -18.46
CA TYR A 188 10.87 2.32 -17.78
C TYR A 188 12.02 2.15 -18.73
N ALA A 189 13.20 2.17 -18.16
CA ALA A 189 14.47 1.99 -18.82
C ALA A 189 14.72 0.52 -19.22
N GLU A 190 13.72 -0.25 -19.68
CA GLU A 190 13.97 -1.63 -20.14
C GLU A 190 14.96 -1.68 -21.28
N ASP A 191 14.92 -0.68 -22.19
CA ASP A 191 15.94 -0.53 -23.24
C ASP A 191 17.34 -0.23 -22.68
N SER A 192 17.44 0.10 -21.39
CA SER A 192 18.72 0.33 -20.70
C SER A 192 19.39 -0.96 -20.21
N PHE A 193 18.67 -2.08 -20.21
CA PHE A 193 19.20 -3.39 -19.81
C PHE A 193 19.41 -4.25 -21.06
N ALA A 194 20.63 -4.64 -21.33
CA ALA A 194 21.00 -5.36 -22.56
C ALA A 194 20.39 -6.77 -22.68
N ASP A 195 20.04 -7.39 -21.55
CA ASP A 195 19.64 -8.80 -21.45
C ASP A 195 18.35 -8.99 -20.63
N LEU A 196 17.58 -7.93 -20.38
CA LEU A 196 16.31 -8.03 -19.67
C LEU A 196 15.27 -8.78 -20.52
N GLY A 197 14.87 -9.94 -20.02
CA GLY A 197 13.85 -10.76 -20.68
C GLY A 197 12.44 -10.26 -20.40
N HIS A 198 11.54 -10.49 -21.35
CA HIS A 198 10.11 -10.31 -21.12
C HIS A 198 9.56 -11.47 -20.28
N VAL A 199 8.54 -11.17 -19.49
CA VAL A 199 7.79 -12.16 -18.70
C VAL A 199 6.36 -12.25 -19.20
N GLU A 200 5.76 -13.43 -19.04
CA GLU A 200 4.40 -13.70 -19.45
C GLU A 200 3.52 -14.01 -18.25
N GLN A 201 2.25 -13.73 -18.39
CA GLN A 201 1.18 -14.03 -17.43
C GLN A 201 1.52 -13.68 -15.97
N VAL A 202 2.05 -12.46 -15.77
CA VAL A 202 2.28 -11.89 -14.42
C VAL A 202 1.04 -12.07 -13.57
N SER A 203 1.20 -12.45 -12.31
CA SER A 203 0.15 -12.77 -11.34
C SER A 203 -0.67 -14.03 -11.62
N SER A 204 -0.39 -14.79 -12.69
CA SER A 204 -0.99 -16.12 -12.88
C SER A 204 -0.59 -17.05 -11.73
N LEU A 205 -1.55 -17.85 -11.25
CA LEU A 205 -1.28 -18.93 -10.28
C LEU A 205 -0.63 -20.15 -10.93
N ASP A 206 -0.69 -20.25 -12.25
CA ASP A 206 0.01 -21.26 -13.02
C ASP A 206 1.49 -20.88 -13.11
N ASP A 207 2.32 -21.61 -12.38
CA ASP A 207 3.76 -21.38 -12.30
C ASP A 207 4.51 -21.69 -13.61
N GLU A 208 3.93 -22.42 -14.55
CA GLU A 208 4.49 -22.63 -15.87
C GLU A 208 4.20 -21.46 -16.80
N ALA A 209 3.02 -20.91 -16.69
CA ALA A 209 2.59 -19.75 -17.47
C ALA A 209 3.21 -18.44 -16.94
N ASN A 210 3.32 -18.29 -15.62
CA ASN A 210 3.92 -17.12 -14.98
C ASN A 210 5.45 -17.21 -14.98
N THR A 211 6.10 -16.57 -15.95
CA THR A 211 7.55 -16.71 -16.12
C THR A 211 8.38 -16.03 -15.01
N LEU A 212 7.80 -15.15 -14.18
CA LEU A 212 8.46 -14.67 -12.95
C LEU A 212 8.77 -15.79 -11.96
N THR A 213 8.11 -16.92 -12.07
CA THR A 213 8.47 -18.15 -11.32
C THR A 213 9.92 -18.57 -11.56
N LYS A 214 10.44 -18.37 -12.76
CA LYS A 214 11.86 -18.69 -13.08
C LYS A 214 12.81 -17.75 -12.37
N VAL A 215 12.48 -16.46 -12.29
CA VAL A 215 13.25 -15.47 -11.55
C VAL A 215 13.24 -15.80 -10.06
N ALA A 216 12.05 -16.09 -9.50
CA ALA A 216 11.92 -16.47 -8.10
C ALA A 216 12.74 -17.71 -7.72
N LYS A 217 12.87 -18.69 -8.62
CA LYS A 217 13.69 -19.89 -8.43
C LYS A 217 15.20 -19.62 -8.38
N GLY A 218 15.65 -18.45 -8.80
CA GLY A 218 17.06 -18.00 -8.64
C GLY A 218 17.43 -17.60 -7.22
N TYR A 219 16.46 -17.54 -6.32
CA TYR A 219 16.60 -17.15 -4.92
C TYR A 219 16.35 -18.34 -3.98
N PRO A 220 16.69 -18.23 -2.68
CA PRO A 220 16.27 -19.21 -1.69
C PRO A 220 14.74 -19.39 -1.64
N ASP A 221 14.29 -20.52 -1.08
CA ASP A 221 12.88 -20.84 -0.97
C ASP A 221 12.06 -19.66 -0.41
N PRO A 222 10.91 -19.35 -1.02
CA PRO A 222 10.06 -18.27 -0.58
C PRO A 222 9.59 -18.46 0.87
N LEU A 223 9.56 -17.37 1.63
CA LEU A 223 9.17 -17.40 3.02
C LEU A 223 7.70 -16.99 3.20
N PRO A 224 6.89 -17.76 3.95
CA PRO A 224 5.54 -17.37 4.31
C PRO A 224 5.56 -16.23 5.34
N CYS A 225 4.84 -15.17 5.06
CA CYS A 225 4.61 -14.07 5.99
C CYS A 225 3.44 -14.42 6.92
N ILE A 226 3.70 -15.20 7.96
CA ILE A 226 2.69 -15.55 8.98
C ILE A 226 2.53 -14.35 9.91
N VAL A 227 1.29 -13.83 10.00
CA VAL A 227 0.96 -12.62 10.76
C VAL A 227 -0.34 -12.77 11.54
N GLU A 228 -0.42 -12.05 12.65
CA GLU A 228 -1.62 -11.92 13.47
C GLU A 228 -2.38 -10.62 13.14
N PRO A 229 -3.66 -10.49 13.50
CA PRO A 229 -4.40 -9.24 13.32
C PRO A 229 -3.67 -8.04 13.97
N GLY A 230 -3.50 -6.96 13.22
CA GLY A 230 -2.77 -5.76 13.65
C GLY A 230 -1.28 -5.77 13.30
N ASP A 231 -0.72 -6.90 12.87
CA ASP A 231 0.61 -6.93 12.27
C ASP A 231 0.58 -6.26 10.90
N VAL A 232 1.70 -5.64 10.51
CA VAL A 232 1.82 -4.94 9.23
C VAL A 232 3.07 -5.41 8.50
N ILE A 233 2.89 -5.76 7.23
CA ILE A 233 3.99 -6.11 6.32
C ILE A 233 4.24 -4.90 5.42
N PHE A 234 5.48 -4.41 5.43
CA PHE A 234 6.01 -3.42 4.50
C PHE A 234 6.90 -4.14 3.51
N PHE A 235 6.71 -3.93 2.22
CA PHE A 235 7.50 -4.60 1.19
C PHE A 235 7.82 -3.67 0.02
N HIS A 236 9.05 -3.77 -0.44
CA HIS A 236 9.54 -3.03 -1.60
C HIS A 236 8.76 -3.43 -2.86
N SER A 237 8.45 -2.50 -3.70
CA SER A 237 7.64 -2.73 -4.90
C SER A 237 8.24 -3.68 -5.93
N HIS A 238 9.56 -3.82 -5.94
CA HIS A 238 10.27 -4.78 -6.78
C HIS A 238 10.34 -6.20 -6.18
N LEU A 239 10.04 -6.35 -4.87
CA LEU A 239 10.09 -7.64 -4.20
C LEU A 239 9.14 -8.61 -4.87
N LEU A 240 9.67 -9.75 -5.33
CA LEU A 240 8.84 -10.84 -5.83
C LEU A 240 8.02 -11.41 -4.68
N HIS A 241 6.71 -11.34 -4.84
CA HIS A 241 5.78 -11.86 -3.85
C HIS A 241 4.56 -12.49 -4.51
N ARG A 242 3.87 -13.36 -3.76
CA ARG A 242 2.67 -14.08 -4.17
C ARG A 242 1.78 -14.39 -2.99
N SER A 243 0.58 -14.90 -3.25
CA SER A 243 -0.25 -15.57 -2.24
C SER A 243 -0.89 -16.82 -2.83
N TYR A 244 -1.08 -17.83 -1.99
CA TYR A 244 -1.80 -19.04 -2.38
C TYR A 244 -3.32 -18.91 -2.14
N PRO A 245 -4.14 -19.80 -2.70
CA PRO A 245 -5.56 -19.87 -2.40
C PRO A 245 -5.83 -20.10 -0.91
N ASN A 246 -6.91 -19.52 -0.40
CA ASN A 246 -7.43 -19.85 0.92
C ASN A 246 -8.07 -21.25 0.89
N ARG A 247 -7.42 -22.23 1.52
CA ARG A 247 -7.85 -23.63 1.56
C ARG A 247 -8.63 -23.98 2.81
N THR A 248 -8.90 -23.01 3.69
CA THR A 248 -9.69 -23.25 4.90
C THR A 248 -11.18 -23.28 4.57
N ALA A 249 -11.95 -23.95 5.43
CA ALA A 249 -13.40 -24.05 5.26
C ALA A 249 -14.16 -22.87 5.86
N ASP A 250 -13.55 -22.17 6.84
CA ASP A 250 -14.25 -21.25 7.74
C ASP A 250 -13.49 -19.93 8.03
N ARG A 251 -12.22 -19.82 7.63
CA ARG A 251 -11.41 -18.63 7.94
C ARG A 251 -11.29 -17.68 6.75
N PHE A 252 -11.57 -16.43 6.97
CA PHE A 252 -11.19 -15.36 6.05
C PHE A 252 -9.69 -15.05 6.13
N ARG A 253 -9.17 -14.42 5.11
CA ARG A 253 -7.89 -13.73 5.12
C ARG A 253 -8.11 -12.30 4.59
N ARG A 254 -8.64 -11.44 5.46
CA ARG A 254 -8.86 -10.03 5.15
C ARG A 254 -7.61 -9.23 5.42
N ALA A 255 -7.40 -8.23 4.58
CA ALA A 255 -6.31 -7.28 4.74
C ALA A 255 -6.69 -5.92 4.19
N PHE A 256 -6.21 -4.86 4.83
CA PHE A 256 -6.24 -3.52 4.27
C PHE A 256 -4.85 -3.21 3.71
N VAL A 257 -4.78 -3.04 2.39
CA VAL A 257 -3.52 -2.88 1.67
C VAL A 257 -3.46 -1.48 1.08
N SER A 258 -2.30 -0.86 1.19
CA SER A 258 -2.08 0.50 0.68
C SER A 258 -0.72 0.61 0.04
N HIS A 259 -0.59 1.55 -0.90
CA HIS A 259 0.68 1.85 -1.55
C HIS A 259 1.09 3.29 -1.32
N TYR A 260 2.39 3.48 -1.11
CA TYR A 260 2.99 4.77 -0.83
C TYR A 260 4.30 4.92 -1.58
N CYS A 261 4.70 6.16 -1.81
CA CYS A 261 6.04 6.46 -2.29
C CYS A 261 6.58 7.73 -1.61
N ASN A 262 7.85 8.05 -1.87
CA ASN A 262 8.38 9.35 -1.47
C ASN A 262 7.60 10.46 -2.20
N ALA A 263 7.17 11.50 -1.48
CA ALA A 263 6.33 12.57 -2.03
C ALA A 263 7.05 13.48 -3.04
N ARG A 264 8.36 13.29 -3.23
CA ARG A 264 9.15 13.95 -4.26
C ARG A 264 9.24 13.14 -5.55
N ALA A 265 8.71 11.90 -5.55
CA ALA A 265 8.61 11.09 -6.74
C ALA A 265 7.49 11.58 -7.65
N TRP A 266 7.77 11.64 -8.94
CA TRP A 266 6.73 11.79 -9.94
C TRP A 266 6.00 10.45 -10.13
N VAL A 267 4.66 10.48 -10.14
CA VAL A 267 3.80 9.30 -10.24
C VAL A 267 2.89 9.43 -11.46
N PRO A 268 3.25 8.85 -12.61
CA PRO A 268 2.41 8.86 -13.81
C PRO A 268 1.19 7.93 -13.70
N TRP A 269 1.14 7.07 -12.69
CA TRP A 269 0.08 6.12 -12.49
C TRP A 269 -1.23 6.76 -11.98
N ASN A 270 -2.36 6.38 -12.55
CA ASN A 270 -3.69 6.85 -12.18
C ASN A 270 -4.75 5.73 -12.26
N HIS A 271 -4.49 4.59 -11.66
CA HIS A 271 -5.42 3.46 -11.48
C HIS A 271 -6.36 3.21 -12.70
N GLY A 272 -5.80 2.74 -13.81
CA GLY A 272 -6.56 2.34 -15.00
C GLY A 272 -7.10 3.48 -15.86
N LYS A 273 -6.81 4.75 -15.54
CA LYS A 273 -7.09 5.89 -16.41
C LYS A 273 -5.83 6.28 -17.17
N SER A 274 -6.01 6.85 -18.36
CA SER A 274 -4.91 7.45 -19.10
C SER A 274 -4.23 8.51 -18.25
N TRP A 275 -2.90 8.55 -18.31
CA TRP A 275 -2.14 9.60 -17.70
C TRP A 275 -2.34 10.91 -18.45
N GLU A 276 -2.69 11.96 -17.75
CA GLU A 276 -2.93 13.29 -18.29
C GLU A 276 -1.82 14.27 -17.84
N GLY A 277 -0.58 14.02 -18.25
CA GLY A 277 0.54 14.93 -18.03
C GLY A 277 1.03 15.00 -16.57
N PRO A 278 1.72 16.09 -16.18
CA PRO A 278 2.37 16.21 -14.87
C PRO A 278 1.41 16.30 -13.69
N ALA A 279 0.12 16.31 -13.94
CA ALA A 279 -0.91 16.49 -12.93
C ALA A 279 -1.31 15.20 -12.18
N ALA A 280 -0.75 14.05 -12.50
CA ALA A 280 -1.14 12.77 -11.87
C ALA A 280 -0.93 12.77 -10.34
N ASN A 281 0.11 13.45 -9.85
CA ASN A 281 0.42 13.50 -8.42
C ASN A 281 -0.68 14.14 -7.58
N TYR A 282 -1.45 15.10 -8.07
CA TYR A 282 -2.50 15.77 -7.27
C TYR A 282 -3.70 14.87 -6.94
N LEU A 283 -3.76 13.66 -7.47
CA LEU A 283 -4.75 12.65 -7.10
C LEU A 283 -4.35 11.87 -5.83
N HIS A 284 -3.11 12.01 -5.39
CA HIS A 284 -2.53 11.28 -4.27
C HIS A 284 -2.38 12.20 -3.06
N ILE A 285 -2.53 11.64 -1.86
CA ILE A 285 -2.59 12.44 -0.63
C ILE A 285 -1.19 12.54 -0.02
N LEU A 286 -0.74 13.78 0.26
CA LEU A 286 0.46 13.99 1.05
C LEU A 286 0.18 13.58 2.51
N GLY A 287 0.66 12.39 2.89
CA GLY A 287 0.46 11.83 4.24
C GLY A 287 1.40 12.45 5.27
N ARG A 288 2.64 12.80 4.88
CA ARG A 288 3.64 13.40 5.78
C ARG A 288 4.67 14.20 4.99
N GLY A 289 5.28 15.20 5.64
CA GLY A 289 6.39 15.97 5.10
C GLY A 289 5.96 17.01 4.07
N ASN A 290 6.76 17.19 3.02
CA ASN A 290 6.57 18.22 2.00
C ASN A 290 6.89 17.70 0.61
N THR A 291 6.35 18.40 -0.38
CA THR A 291 6.68 18.17 -1.78
C THR A 291 6.58 19.48 -2.56
N HIS A 292 7.32 19.57 -3.66
CA HIS A 292 7.19 20.62 -4.66
C HIS A 292 6.29 20.18 -5.83
N LEU A 293 5.82 18.92 -5.78
CA LEU A 293 4.92 18.36 -6.78
C LEU A 293 3.46 18.55 -6.36
N PRO A 294 2.51 18.57 -7.29
CA PRO A 294 1.09 18.62 -6.98
C PRO A 294 0.65 17.41 -6.15
N PHE A 295 -0.26 17.62 -5.22
CA PHE A 295 -0.85 16.57 -4.39
C PHE A 295 -2.26 16.95 -3.95
N ALA A 296 -3.06 15.93 -3.58
CA ALA A 296 -4.39 16.11 -3.01
C ALA A 296 -4.33 16.32 -1.50
N GLN A 297 -5.35 17.01 -0.99
CA GLN A 297 -5.65 17.04 0.45
C GLN A 297 -6.55 15.85 0.82
N PRO A 298 -6.53 15.39 2.08
CA PRO A 298 -7.51 14.43 2.56
C PRO A 298 -8.95 14.91 2.30
N GLN A 299 -9.75 14.08 1.68
CA GLN A 299 -11.11 14.44 1.26
C GLN A 299 -12.06 14.57 2.46
N PHE A 300 -11.86 13.75 3.48
CA PHE A 300 -12.68 13.69 4.70
C PHE A 300 -12.05 14.43 5.87
N GLY A 301 -10.98 15.18 5.63
CA GLY A 301 -10.32 15.97 6.65
C GLY A 301 -9.48 15.15 7.65
N THR A 302 -9.06 13.96 7.28
CA THR A 302 -8.16 13.15 8.09
C THR A 302 -6.87 13.94 8.37
N PRO A 303 -6.45 14.10 9.64
CA PRO A 303 -5.24 14.85 9.96
C PRO A 303 -4.01 14.21 9.32
N CYS A 304 -3.23 15.02 8.60
CA CYS A 304 -1.92 14.65 8.10
C CYS A 304 -0.83 15.26 8.95
N ALA A 305 0.19 14.51 9.31
CA ALA A 305 1.33 15.02 10.06
C ALA A 305 2.10 16.15 9.34
N ALA A 306 1.95 16.25 8.01
CA ALA A 306 2.52 17.32 7.20
C ALA A 306 2.01 18.72 7.57
N THR A 307 0.78 18.84 8.08
CA THR A 307 0.17 20.14 8.39
C THR A 307 0.31 20.55 9.85
N GLN A 308 0.61 19.62 10.75
CA GLN A 308 0.63 19.88 12.20
C GLN A 308 2.02 20.29 12.75
N GLU A 309 3.10 19.74 12.21
CA GLU A 309 4.44 19.96 12.77
C GLU A 309 5.10 21.31 12.39
N ARG A 310 4.56 22.04 11.43
CA ARG A 310 5.14 23.32 10.98
C ARG A 310 4.56 24.57 11.62
N ALA A 311 3.46 24.46 12.30
CA ALA A 311 2.94 25.60 13.07
C ALA A 311 3.82 25.92 14.29
N ASP A 312 4.53 24.92 14.83
CA ASP A 312 5.29 25.03 16.08
C ASP A 312 6.82 25.16 15.88
N ASN A 313 7.35 24.72 14.74
CA ASN A 313 8.78 24.86 14.44
C ASN A 313 8.98 26.00 13.44
N GLY A 314 9.15 27.21 13.97
CA GLY A 314 9.75 28.29 13.19
C GLY A 314 10.97 27.73 12.46
N VAL A 315 11.08 28.06 11.17
CA VAL A 315 12.22 27.72 10.32
C VAL A 315 13.50 27.97 11.10
N GLY A 316 13.99 26.93 11.77
CA GLY A 316 15.36 26.91 12.25
C GLY A 316 16.22 26.98 10.99
N SER A 317 16.77 28.14 10.72
CA SER A 317 17.85 28.26 9.77
C SER A 317 18.85 27.17 10.10
N LEU A 318 19.07 26.24 9.16
CA LEU A 318 20.24 25.37 9.22
C LEU A 318 21.43 26.31 9.48
N PRO A 319 22.27 26.04 10.50
CA PRO A 319 23.47 26.83 10.64
C PRO A 319 24.24 26.69 9.35
N MET A 320 24.37 27.81 8.64
CA MET A 320 25.30 27.88 7.53
C MET A 320 26.66 27.54 8.15
N MET A 321 27.23 26.41 7.79
CA MET A 321 28.63 26.16 8.07
C MET A 321 29.39 27.25 7.34
N GLY A 322 29.89 28.21 8.11
CA GLY A 322 30.79 29.20 7.59
C GLY A 322 32.02 28.48 7.08
N SER A 323 32.24 28.50 5.78
CA SER A 323 33.54 28.17 5.21
C SER A 323 34.44 29.35 5.53
N ASP A 324 35.45 29.13 6.32
CA ASP A 324 36.52 30.10 6.58
C ASP A 324 37.49 30.26 5.40
N ASP A 325 37.13 29.76 4.22
CA ASP A 325 37.91 29.87 2.99
C ASP A 325 37.07 30.56 1.92
N GLY A 326 37.54 31.74 1.51
CA GLY A 326 36.91 32.74 0.66
C GLY A 326 36.43 32.31 -0.73
N ASP A 327 35.54 31.38 -0.82
CA ASP A 327 34.91 30.98 -2.06
C ASP A 327 33.64 31.77 -2.34
N MET A 328 33.60 32.44 -3.50
CA MET A 328 32.47 33.19 -4.00
C MET A 328 31.29 32.28 -4.27
N VAL A 329 30.19 32.48 -3.54
CA VAL A 329 28.89 31.91 -3.88
C VAL A 329 28.20 32.75 -4.91
N PHE A 330 27.98 32.21 -6.11
CA PHE A 330 27.12 32.86 -7.12
C PHE A 330 25.66 32.67 -6.69
N THR A 331 25.03 33.79 -6.31
CA THR A 331 23.56 33.86 -6.22
C THR A 331 23.04 34.31 -7.59
N GLN A 332 22.32 33.43 -8.28
CA GLN A 332 21.29 33.79 -9.25
C GLN A 332 20.01 33.10 -8.84
#